data_e6c093d37fff9bbd9e1cfddffabdb1b2
#
_entry.id   e6c093d37fff9bbd9e1cfddffabdb1b2
#
_cell.length_a   1.000
_cell.length_b   1.000
_cell.length_c   1.000
_cell.angle_alpha   90.00
_cell.angle_beta   90.00
_cell.angle_gamma   90.00
#
_symmetry.space_group_name_H-M   'P 1'
#
loop_
_entity.id
_entity.type
_entity.pdbx_description
1 polymer ?
#
loop_
_entity_poly.entity_id
_entity_poly.type
_entity_poly.pdbx_seq_one_letter_code
_entity_poly.pdbx_strand_id
1 'polypeptide(L)'
;DTIMNVFVPYQSKDHRSKAIEGDKRLPVTVDVSEEGGAVQIKTDKLTAKVYDDFLIDFYKKDGTLLCADFRGERKKKKKLSDEALATLESEGHAVSAEGEKEDPVMVVKQMSGDEKFYGLGDKTGVLNKRNYEYENWNSDLPQAHTDDFKALYKSIPFLITLKDAGVFGMFFDNTYRSHVNLGKENSACYYYSAENGNLDYYFISGEKMTDIVEGYTYLTGRTPLPQLWTLGHHQSRWGYMSADDIRRVAHKYRELQI
;
A
#
# COMPACT_ATOMS: atom_id res chain seq x y z
N ASP A 1 20.45 -4.69 -4.53
CA ASP A 1 20.28 -5.16 -5.91
C ASP A 1 18.81 -5.33 -6.30
N THR A 2 17.95 -5.72 -5.34
CA THR A 2 16.53 -6.01 -5.58
C THR A 2 15.58 -4.92 -5.10
N ILE A 3 16.09 -3.88 -4.45
CA ILE A 3 15.30 -2.78 -3.90
C ILE A 3 15.81 -1.46 -4.47
N MET A 4 14.91 -0.66 -5.01
CA MET A 4 15.16 0.70 -5.46
C MET A 4 14.21 1.66 -4.76
N ASN A 5 14.74 2.80 -4.27
CA ASN A 5 13.93 3.87 -3.72
C ASN A 5 13.70 4.95 -4.77
N VAL A 6 12.46 5.39 -4.90
CA VAL A 6 12.06 6.55 -5.70
C VAL A 6 11.61 7.64 -4.76
N PHE A 7 12.29 8.77 -4.81
CA PHE A 7 12.02 9.91 -3.94
C PHE A 7 11.88 11.20 -4.73
N VAL A 8 10.69 11.82 -4.64
CA VAL A 8 10.40 13.14 -5.21
C VAL A 8 10.01 14.09 -4.08
N PRO A 9 10.84 15.10 -3.79
CA PRO A 9 10.65 16.01 -2.66
C PRO A 9 9.63 17.11 -2.96
N TYR A 10 8.34 16.82 -2.89
CA TYR A 10 7.29 17.84 -3.04
C TYR A 10 7.23 18.80 -1.85
N GLN A 11 7.41 18.28 -0.63
CA GLN A 11 7.31 19.08 0.59
C GLN A 11 8.68 19.38 1.22
N SER A 12 9.55 18.40 1.31
CA SER A 12 10.85 18.52 1.98
C SER A 12 11.91 17.66 1.32
N LYS A 13 13.15 18.21 1.22
CA LYS A 13 14.31 17.44 0.81
C LYS A 13 14.87 16.54 1.92
N ASP A 14 14.42 16.74 3.16
CA ASP A 14 14.83 15.90 4.30
C ASP A 14 14.06 14.58 4.27
N HIS A 15 14.75 13.53 3.92
CA HIS A 15 14.24 12.19 3.86
C HIS A 15 14.49 11.48 5.19
N ARG A 16 13.61 11.71 6.15
CA ARG A 16 13.62 11.04 7.45
C ARG A 16 12.44 10.11 7.58
N SER A 17 12.62 8.87 7.14
CA SER A 17 11.63 7.83 7.39
C SER A 17 11.57 7.48 8.88
N LYS A 18 10.34 7.24 9.36
CA LYS A 18 10.09 6.61 10.67
C LYS A 18 9.82 5.10 10.53
N ALA A 19 9.61 4.63 9.30
CA ALA A 19 9.30 3.25 9.01
C ALA A 19 10.56 2.44 8.64
N ILE A 20 11.62 3.09 8.17
CA ILE A 20 12.87 2.43 7.78
C ILE A 20 13.80 2.32 8.98
N GLU A 21 14.23 1.10 9.28
CA GLU A 21 15.15 0.83 10.38
C GLU A 21 16.61 1.11 9.99
N GLY A 22 17.18 2.17 10.52
CA GLY A 22 18.58 2.56 10.28
C GLY A 22 18.88 2.96 8.84
N ASP A 23 20.16 3.03 8.49
CA ASP A 23 20.60 3.24 7.10
C ASP A 23 20.68 1.89 6.38
N LYS A 24 19.77 1.66 5.45
CA LYS A 24 19.68 0.42 4.65
C LYS A 24 20.40 0.49 3.31
N ARG A 25 21.08 1.60 3.04
CA ARG A 25 21.88 1.74 1.81
C ARG A 25 23.10 0.84 1.90
N LEU A 26 23.13 -0.17 1.05
CA LEU A 26 24.29 -1.04 0.89
C LEU A 26 25.12 -0.57 -0.32
N PRO A 27 26.45 -0.79 -0.29
CA PRO A 27 27.26 -0.59 -1.47
C PRO A 27 26.83 -1.62 -2.54
N VAL A 28 26.18 -1.12 -3.58
CA VAL A 28 25.71 -1.89 -4.72
C VAL A 28 26.38 -1.34 -5.97
N THR A 29 26.83 -2.22 -6.85
CA THR A 29 27.28 -1.80 -8.16
C THR A 29 26.09 -1.34 -8.97
N VAL A 30 26.12 -0.08 -9.38
CA VAL A 30 25.07 0.54 -10.19
C VAL A 30 25.69 1.04 -11.48
N ASP A 31 25.14 0.61 -12.60
CA ASP A 31 25.44 1.15 -13.92
C ASP A 31 24.37 2.15 -14.33
N VAL A 32 24.80 3.34 -14.76
CA VAL A 32 23.90 4.41 -15.20
C VAL A 32 24.24 4.76 -16.63
N SER A 33 23.27 4.68 -17.52
CA SER A 33 23.44 4.98 -18.94
C SER A 33 22.21 5.69 -19.50
N GLU A 34 22.38 6.44 -20.59
CA GLU A 34 21.26 6.99 -21.38
C GLU A 34 21.09 6.16 -22.64
N GLU A 35 19.88 5.64 -22.85
CA GLU A 35 19.55 4.87 -24.02
C GLU A 35 18.06 5.01 -24.35
N GLY A 36 17.73 5.27 -25.62
CA GLY A 36 16.35 5.32 -26.10
C GLY A 36 15.48 6.39 -25.48
N GLY A 37 16.05 7.54 -25.08
CA GLY A 37 15.30 8.63 -24.43
C GLY A 37 14.96 8.38 -22.96
N ALA A 38 15.70 7.49 -22.32
CA ALA A 38 15.54 7.23 -20.88
C ALA A 38 16.91 7.08 -20.20
N VAL A 39 17.00 7.53 -18.95
CA VAL A 39 18.09 7.18 -18.05
C VAL A 39 17.84 5.79 -17.50
N GLN A 40 18.76 4.87 -17.75
CA GLN A 40 18.72 3.51 -17.22
C GLN A 40 19.61 3.41 -15.98
N ILE A 41 19.04 2.90 -14.90
CA ILE A 41 19.75 2.62 -13.65
C ILE A 41 19.69 1.11 -13.45
N LYS A 42 20.83 0.44 -13.59
CA LYS A 42 20.94 -1.01 -13.56
C LYS A 42 21.70 -1.50 -12.35
N THR A 43 21.16 -2.51 -11.70
CA THR A 43 21.86 -3.36 -10.72
C THR A 43 21.99 -4.78 -11.29
N ASP A 44 22.58 -5.70 -10.51
CA ASP A 44 22.65 -7.10 -10.92
C ASP A 44 21.31 -7.82 -11.05
N LYS A 45 20.23 -7.26 -10.49
CA LYS A 45 18.91 -7.92 -10.44
C LYS A 45 17.79 -7.10 -11.07
N LEU A 46 17.90 -5.78 -11.07
CA LEU A 46 16.81 -4.88 -11.38
C LEU A 46 17.31 -3.75 -12.28
N THR A 47 16.49 -3.34 -13.22
CA THR A 47 16.70 -2.13 -14.03
C THR A 47 15.53 -1.20 -13.88
N ALA A 48 15.78 0.06 -13.56
CA ALA A 48 14.81 1.16 -13.67
C ALA A 48 15.12 1.98 -14.92
N LYS A 49 14.09 2.31 -15.70
CA LYS A 49 14.18 3.29 -16.81
C LYS A 49 13.37 4.51 -16.44
N VAL A 50 14.04 5.64 -16.34
CA VAL A 50 13.45 6.93 -16.01
C VAL A 50 13.40 7.76 -17.28
N TYR A 51 12.20 8.15 -17.71
CA TYR A 51 11.94 8.92 -18.92
C TYR A 51 11.89 10.43 -18.63
N ASP A 52 11.98 11.26 -19.68
CA ASP A 52 12.02 12.73 -19.55
C ASP A 52 10.77 13.33 -18.89
N ASP A 53 9.63 12.64 -18.97
CA ASP A 53 8.37 12.98 -18.30
C ASP A 53 8.25 12.44 -16.87
N PHE A 54 9.39 11.99 -16.30
CA PHE A 54 9.51 11.36 -14.97
C PHE A 54 8.72 10.07 -14.78
N LEU A 55 8.24 9.43 -15.84
CA LEU A 55 7.69 8.09 -15.76
C LEU A 55 8.81 7.06 -15.54
N ILE A 56 8.51 6.02 -14.76
CA ILE A 56 9.50 5.00 -14.37
C ILE A 56 8.97 3.62 -14.67
N ASP A 57 9.75 2.84 -15.43
CA ASP A 57 9.49 1.43 -15.67
C ASP A 57 10.55 0.57 -14.98
N PHE A 58 10.14 -0.54 -14.40
CA PHE A 58 11.00 -1.50 -13.73
C PHE A 58 11.04 -2.83 -14.47
N TYR A 59 12.25 -3.33 -14.69
CA TYR A 59 12.51 -4.55 -15.43
C TYR A 59 13.37 -5.51 -14.61
N LYS A 60 13.17 -6.81 -14.81
CA LYS A 60 14.14 -7.82 -14.38
C LYS A 60 15.45 -7.68 -15.15
N LYS A 61 16.51 -8.36 -14.68
CA LYS A 61 17.80 -8.42 -15.38
C LYS A 61 17.71 -8.93 -16.82
N ASP A 62 16.78 -9.86 -17.09
CA ASP A 62 16.56 -10.43 -18.42
C ASP A 62 15.75 -9.52 -19.37
N GLY A 63 15.37 -8.32 -18.92
CA GLY A 63 14.58 -7.36 -19.69
C GLY A 63 13.07 -7.55 -19.56
N THR A 64 12.59 -8.49 -18.76
CA THR A 64 11.15 -8.69 -18.50
C THR A 64 10.57 -7.50 -17.75
N LEU A 65 9.55 -6.86 -18.31
CA LEU A 65 8.85 -5.73 -17.67
C LEU A 65 8.04 -6.20 -16.46
N LEU A 66 8.40 -5.73 -15.29
CA LEU A 66 7.66 -5.98 -14.04
C LEU A 66 6.56 -4.95 -13.81
N CYS A 67 6.89 -3.66 -13.89
CA CYS A 67 5.99 -2.57 -13.56
C CYS A 67 6.29 -1.37 -14.44
N ALA A 68 5.27 -0.72 -14.97
CA ALA A 68 5.40 0.51 -15.75
C ALA A 68 4.49 1.60 -15.17
N ASP A 69 4.91 2.85 -15.29
CA ASP A 69 4.01 3.96 -15.06
C ASP A 69 2.96 4.06 -16.17
N PHE A 70 1.74 4.45 -15.79
CA PHE A 70 0.62 4.53 -16.72
C PHE A 70 0.75 5.74 -17.65
N ARG A 71 0.67 5.51 -18.95
CA ARG A 71 0.83 6.53 -20.00
C ARG A 71 -0.49 6.96 -20.64
N GLY A 72 -1.61 6.43 -20.14
CA GLY A 72 -2.93 6.82 -20.61
C GLY A 72 -3.53 7.97 -19.83
N GLU A 73 -4.68 8.45 -20.28
CA GLU A 73 -5.46 9.43 -19.52
C GLU A 73 -6.22 8.76 -18.37
N ARG A 74 -6.00 9.23 -17.15
CA ARG A 74 -6.85 8.87 -16.02
C ARG A 74 -8.13 9.71 -16.10
N LYS A 75 -9.28 9.04 -16.23
CA LYS A 75 -10.56 9.75 -16.16
C LYS A 75 -10.71 10.35 -14.77
N LYS A 76 -10.70 11.67 -14.67
CA LYS A 76 -11.03 12.36 -13.43
C LYS A 76 -12.46 12.01 -13.01
N LYS A 77 -12.71 11.80 -11.72
CA LYS A 77 -14.08 11.68 -11.20
C LYS A 77 -14.86 12.93 -11.66
N LYS A 78 -15.98 12.73 -12.33
CA LYS A 78 -16.86 13.86 -12.69
C LYS A 78 -17.36 14.48 -11.39
N LYS A 79 -17.28 15.82 -11.28
CA LYS A 79 -18.03 16.54 -10.26
C LYS A 79 -19.48 16.11 -10.36
N LEU A 80 -20.07 15.72 -9.25
CA LEU A 80 -21.52 15.54 -9.19
C LEU A 80 -22.19 16.86 -9.56
N SER A 81 -23.30 16.80 -10.27
CA SER A 81 -24.11 18.00 -10.52
C SER A 81 -24.70 18.51 -9.21
N ASP A 82 -24.99 19.81 -9.11
CA ASP A 82 -25.60 20.40 -7.92
C ASP A 82 -26.93 19.71 -7.55
N GLU A 83 -27.68 19.20 -8.54
CA GLU A 83 -28.89 18.42 -8.35
C GLU A 83 -28.60 17.04 -7.72
N ALA A 84 -27.54 16.37 -8.14
CA ALA A 84 -27.11 15.08 -7.56
C ALA A 84 -26.58 15.25 -6.14
N LEU A 85 -25.87 16.36 -5.86
CA LEU A 85 -25.42 16.72 -4.51
C LEU A 85 -26.62 16.97 -3.58
N ALA A 86 -27.60 17.76 -4.00
CA ALA A 86 -28.80 18.05 -3.23
C ALA A 86 -29.63 16.78 -2.94
N THR A 87 -29.67 15.83 -3.88
CA THR A 87 -30.36 14.56 -3.70
C THR A 87 -29.66 13.72 -2.62
N LEU A 88 -28.33 13.58 -2.69
CA LEU A 88 -27.53 12.84 -1.72
C LEU A 88 -27.59 13.46 -0.32
N GLU A 89 -27.57 14.79 -0.21
CA GLU A 89 -27.77 15.50 1.06
C GLU A 89 -29.15 15.25 1.65
N SER A 90 -30.21 15.22 0.81
CA SER A 90 -31.58 14.93 1.24
C SER A 90 -31.74 13.48 1.74
N GLU A 91 -30.92 12.56 1.26
CA GLU A 91 -30.86 11.15 1.68
C GLU A 91 -29.95 10.94 2.91
N GLY A 92 -29.39 12.02 3.48
CA GLY A 92 -28.59 11.97 4.71
C GLY A 92 -27.13 11.55 4.47
N HIS A 93 -26.65 11.57 3.22
CA HIS A 93 -25.25 11.35 2.91
C HIS A 93 -24.44 12.63 3.11
N ALA A 94 -23.36 12.59 3.87
CA ALA A 94 -22.42 13.70 3.98
C ALA A 94 -21.67 13.86 2.64
N VAL A 95 -22.05 14.85 1.86
CA VAL A 95 -21.42 15.14 0.56
C VAL A 95 -20.67 16.47 0.67
N SER A 96 -19.39 16.48 0.34
CA SER A 96 -18.67 17.75 0.19
C SER A 96 -19.01 18.36 -1.18
N ALA A 97 -19.49 19.58 -1.19
CA ALA A 97 -19.78 20.37 -2.41
C ALA A 97 -18.51 20.71 -3.23
N GLU A 98 -17.33 20.63 -2.63
CA GLU A 98 -16.05 20.69 -3.32
C GLU A 98 -15.78 19.33 -3.92
N GLY A 99 -15.79 19.22 -5.26
CA GLY A 99 -15.33 18.00 -5.94
C GLY A 99 -14.01 17.57 -5.32
N GLU A 100 -13.88 16.27 -5.01
CA GLU A 100 -12.70 15.70 -4.35
C GLU A 100 -11.43 16.31 -4.98
N LYS A 101 -10.69 17.09 -4.18
CA LYS A 101 -9.42 17.67 -4.59
C LYS A 101 -8.47 16.50 -4.84
N GLU A 102 -7.87 16.47 -6.01
CA GLU A 102 -6.87 15.44 -6.27
C GLU A 102 -5.72 15.58 -5.25
N ASP A 103 -5.30 14.46 -4.70
CA ASP A 103 -4.14 14.42 -3.82
C ASP A 103 -2.91 14.96 -4.56
N PRO A 104 -2.11 15.83 -3.94
CA PRO A 104 -0.93 16.42 -4.57
C PRO A 104 0.19 15.42 -4.82
N VAL A 105 0.21 14.30 -4.08
CA VAL A 105 1.19 13.23 -4.23
C VAL A 105 0.52 12.04 -4.86
N MET A 106 0.98 11.62 -6.03
CA MET A 106 0.37 10.48 -6.74
C MET A 106 1.38 9.76 -7.62
N VAL A 107 1.24 8.44 -7.67
CA VAL A 107 1.87 7.59 -8.68
C VAL A 107 0.83 6.65 -9.28
N VAL A 108 0.78 6.58 -10.60
CA VAL A 108 -0.18 5.76 -11.34
C VAL A 108 0.59 4.70 -12.12
N LYS A 109 0.27 3.45 -11.91
CA LYS A 109 0.89 2.30 -12.56
C LYS A 109 -0.04 1.67 -13.57
N GLN A 110 0.52 1.22 -14.68
CA GLN A 110 -0.21 0.42 -15.66
C GLN A 110 -0.64 -0.90 -15.04
N MET A 111 -1.85 -1.35 -15.32
CA MET A 111 -2.39 -2.62 -14.86
C MET A 111 -2.68 -3.56 -16.02
N SER A 112 -2.16 -4.79 -15.93
CA SER A 112 -2.48 -5.87 -16.86
C SER A 112 -3.64 -6.75 -16.36
N GLY A 113 -4.21 -7.57 -17.26
CA GLY A 113 -5.37 -8.41 -16.95
C GLY A 113 -5.11 -9.50 -15.90
N ASP A 114 -3.87 -9.96 -15.80
CA ASP A 114 -3.42 -11.06 -14.96
C ASP A 114 -2.97 -10.64 -13.53
N GLU A 115 -2.82 -9.34 -13.28
CA GLU A 115 -2.32 -8.83 -11.99
C GLU A 115 -3.27 -9.12 -10.83
N LYS A 116 -2.68 -9.56 -9.73
CA LYS A 116 -3.32 -9.81 -8.43
C LYS A 116 -2.60 -9.01 -7.35
N PHE A 117 -3.36 -8.43 -6.43
CA PHE A 117 -2.86 -7.51 -5.43
C PHE A 117 -3.09 -8.03 -4.02
N TYR A 118 -2.07 -7.90 -3.16
CA TYR A 118 -2.12 -8.36 -1.76
C TYR A 118 -1.47 -7.32 -0.84
N GLY A 119 -1.87 -7.27 0.42
CA GLY A 119 -1.28 -6.38 1.42
C GLY A 119 -2.22 -5.28 1.91
N LEU A 120 -1.69 -4.07 2.15
CA LEU A 120 -2.36 -2.86 2.64
C LEU A 120 -2.80 -2.90 4.11
N GLY A 121 -2.44 -3.95 4.85
CA GLY A 121 -2.81 -4.11 6.25
C GLY A 121 -4.21 -4.70 6.43
N ASP A 122 -4.96 -4.16 7.37
CA ASP A 122 -6.30 -4.64 7.71
C ASP A 122 -7.33 -4.01 6.76
N LYS A 123 -7.85 -4.81 5.84
CA LYS A 123 -8.77 -4.38 4.77
C LYS A 123 -9.86 -5.44 4.54
N THR A 124 -11.08 -4.98 4.28
CA THR A 124 -12.19 -5.84 3.90
C THR A 124 -12.03 -6.46 2.51
N GLY A 125 -12.99 -7.24 2.11
CA GLY A 125 -13.02 -7.92 0.81
C GLY A 125 -12.20 -9.21 0.76
N VAL A 126 -12.07 -9.77 -0.44
CA VAL A 126 -11.34 -11.00 -0.68
C VAL A 126 -9.82 -10.80 -0.62
N LEU A 127 -9.06 -11.89 -0.56
CA LEU A 127 -7.60 -11.85 -0.44
C LEU A 127 -6.93 -11.10 -1.60
N ASN A 128 -7.35 -11.35 -2.84
CA ASN A 128 -6.91 -10.56 -3.99
C ASN A 128 -7.67 -9.24 -4.03
N LYS A 129 -6.96 -8.14 -3.83
CA LYS A 129 -7.54 -6.80 -3.73
C LYS A 129 -7.82 -6.12 -5.07
N ARG A 130 -7.71 -6.81 -6.20
CA ARG A 130 -8.07 -6.28 -7.52
C ARG A 130 -9.52 -5.80 -7.55
N ASN A 131 -9.78 -4.66 -8.17
CA ASN A 131 -11.07 -3.96 -8.27
C ASN A 131 -11.60 -3.38 -6.96
N TYR A 132 -10.75 -3.26 -5.96
CA TYR A 132 -11.06 -2.54 -4.71
C TYR A 132 -10.38 -1.17 -4.68
N GLU A 133 -10.88 -0.32 -3.82
CA GLU A 133 -10.24 0.93 -3.41
C GLU A 133 -10.18 0.97 -1.88
N TYR A 134 -9.08 1.50 -1.36
CA TYR A 134 -8.82 1.56 0.08
C TYR A 134 -8.22 2.87 0.49
N GLU A 135 -8.41 3.18 1.76
CA GLU A 135 -7.83 4.32 2.44
C GLU A 135 -6.86 3.82 3.52
N ASN A 136 -5.68 4.39 3.57
CA ASN A 136 -4.73 4.17 4.65
C ASN A 136 -4.92 5.28 5.69
N TRP A 137 -5.87 5.04 6.57
CA TRP A 137 -6.19 5.88 7.72
C TRP A 137 -6.82 5.00 8.79
N ASN A 138 -6.13 4.81 9.92
CA ASN A 138 -6.59 3.91 10.98
C ASN A 138 -7.92 4.40 11.54
N SER A 139 -8.94 3.56 11.47
CA SER A 139 -10.30 3.90 11.84
C SER A 139 -10.90 2.83 12.74
N ASP A 140 -11.51 3.25 13.85
CA ASP A 140 -12.31 2.38 14.73
C ASP A 140 -13.75 2.37 14.23
N LEU A 141 -14.17 1.25 13.66
CA LEU A 141 -15.48 1.07 13.05
C LEU A 141 -16.22 -0.05 13.77
N PRO A 142 -17.08 0.27 14.77
CA PRO A 142 -17.73 -0.73 15.63
C PRO A 142 -18.87 -1.50 14.96
N GLN A 143 -19.38 -1.03 13.82
CA GLN A 143 -20.44 -1.69 13.07
C GLN A 143 -19.92 -2.93 12.33
N ALA A 144 -20.85 -3.78 11.87
CA ALA A 144 -20.53 -4.93 11.05
C ALA A 144 -19.81 -4.49 9.75
N HIS A 145 -18.66 -5.08 9.47
CA HIS A 145 -17.85 -4.72 8.31
C HIS A 145 -18.40 -5.38 7.04
N THR A 146 -18.57 -4.59 6.01
CA THR A 146 -18.93 -5.03 4.66
C THR A 146 -17.75 -4.84 3.71
N ASP A 147 -17.82 -5.36 2.49
CA ASP A 147 -16.70 -5.34 1.53
C ASP A 147 -16.37 -3.93 1.00
N ASP A 148 -17.24 -2.96 1.23
CA ASP A 148 -17.07 -1.57 0.79
C ASP A 148 -16.39 -0.66 1.83
N PHE A 149 -16.07 -1.17 3.02
CA PHE A 149 -15.27 -0.42 3.98
C PHE A 149 -13.86 -0.15 3.42
N LYS A 150 -13.50 1.12 3.30
CA LYS A 150 -12.22 1.53 2.72
C LYS A 150 -11.07 1.53 3.73
N ALA A 151 -11.35 1.76 5.00
CA ALA A 151 -10.39 1.86 6.10
C ALA A 151 -10.80 0.96 7.26
N LEU A 152 -9.83 0.41 7.98
CA LEU A 152 -9.99 -0.31 9.24
C LEU A 152 -8.86 0.05 10.21
N TYR A 153 -8.55 -0.82 11.17
CA TYR A 153 -7.68 -0.54 12.31
C TYR A 153 -6.19 -0.43 11.94
N LYS A 154 -5.73 -1.07 10.84
CA LYS A 154 -4.31 -1.08 10.45
C LYS A 154 -4.13 -0.63 9.02
N SER A 155 -3.27 0.35 8.84
CA SER A 155 -2.84 0.84 7.55
C SER A 155 -1.37 0.53 7.35
N ILE A 156 -1.06 -0.33 6.38
CA ILE A 156 0.29 -0.69 6.00
C ILE A 156 0.40 -0.39 4.50
N PRO A 157 1.00 0.73 4.08
CA PRO A 157 1.04 1.15 2.69
C PRO A 157 2.08 0.32 1.90
N PHE A 158 1.93 -0.99 1.97
CA PHE A 158 2.75 -1.99 1.29
C PHE A 158 1.85 -2.89 0.45
N LEU A 159 2.12 -2.91 -0.85
CA LEU A 159 1.37 -3.64 -1.85
C LEU A 159 2.28 -4.67 -2.52
N ILE A 160 1.85 -5.91 -2.59
CA ILE A 160 2.49 -6.97 -3.38
C ILE A 160 1.66 -7.19 -4.63
N THR A 161 2.30 -7.15 -5.80
CA THR A 161 1.69 -7.44 -7.09
C THR A 161 2.26 -8.75 -7.62
N LEU A 162 1.37 -9.68 -7.96
CA LEU A 162 1.69 -10.96 -8.60
C LEU A 162 1.07 -10.98 -10.00
N LYS A 163 1.88 -11.29 -11.01
CA LYS A 163 1.47 -11.43 -12.40
C LYS A 163 2.32 -12.49 -13.10
N ASP A 164 1.96 -12.85 -14.33
CA ASP A 164 2.68 -13.88 -15.10
C ASP A 164 4.16 -13.52 -15.33
N ALA A 165 4.47 -12.24 -15.49
CA ALA A 165 5.84 -11.75 -15.63
C ALA A 165 6.68 -11.86 -14.34
N GLY A 166 6.06 -12.04 -13.17
CA GLY A 166 6.73 -12.20 -11.89
C GLY A 166 6.01 -11.52 -10.74
N VAL A 167 6.74 -11.30 -9.65
CA VAL A 167 6.23 -10.68 -8.43
C VAL A 167 7.09 -9.47 -8.06
N PHE A 168 6.46 -8.44 -7.53
CA PHE A 168 7.12 -7.27 -6.96
C PHE A 168 6.31 -6.67 -5.83
N GLY A 169 6.95 -5.88 -5.00
CA GLY A 169 6.32 -5.10 -3.93
C GLY A 169 6.57 -3.61 -4.10
N MET A 170 5.64 -2.81 -3.62
CA MET A 170 5.79 -1.37 -3.48
C MET A 170 5.45 -0.99 -2.04
N PHE A 171 6.41 -0.38 -1.36
CA PHE A 171 6.21 0.19 -0.04
C PHE A 171 6.25 1.72 -0.16
N PHE A 172 5.15 2.39 0.23
CA PHE A 172 5.01 3.84 0.17
C PHE A 172 5.33 4.44 1.54
N ASP A 173 6.46 5.11 1.63
CA ASP A 173 6.95 5.71 2.87
C ASP A 173 6.39 7.13 3.05
N ASN A 174 5.09 7.20 3.27
CA ASN A 174 4.35 8.43 3.50
C ASN A 174 3.33 8.20 4.61
N THR A 175 3.34 9.05 5.64
CA THR A 175 2.50 8.92 6.85
C THR A 175 1.21 9.74 6.79
N TYR A 176 0.97 10.47 5.72
CA TYR A 176 -0.29 11.17 5.52
C TYR A 176 -1.40 10.20 5.12
N ARG A 177 -2.64 10.66 5.27
CA ARG A 177 -3.79 9.92 4.75
C ARG A 177 -3.58 9.66 3.27
N SER A 178 -3.77 8.42 2.87
CA SER A 178 -3.48 8.02 1.50
C SER A 178 -4.55 7.08 0.97
N HIS A 179 -4.68 7.07 -0.35
CA HIS A 179 -5.68 6.31 -1.08
C HIS A 179 -5.00 5.35 -2.04
N VAL A 180 -5.58 4.16 -2.19
CA VAL A 180 -5.13 3.15 -3.13
C VAL A 180 -6.32 2.68 -3.94
N ASN A 181 -6.25 2.80 -5.25
CA ASN A 181 -7.25 2.27 -6.18
C ASN A 181 -6.62 1.18 -7.05
N LEU A 182 -7.14 -0.03 -6.96
CA LEU A 182 -6.58 -1.21 -7.61
C LEU A 182 -7.42 -1.62 -8.82
N GLY A 183 -7.67 -0.67 -9.72
CA GLY A 183 -8.42 -0.89 -10.94
C GLY A 183 -9.94 -0.77 -10.81
N LYS A 184 -10.45 -0.28 -9.69
CA LYS A 184 -11.90 -0.07 -9.49
C LYS A 184 -12.44 1.05 -10.37
N GLU A 185 -11.68 2.15 -10.50
CA GLU A 185 -12.06 3.29 -11.36
C GLU A 185 -11.72 3.05 -12.83
N ASN A 186 -10.55 2.46 -13.08
CA ASN A 186 -10.04 2.19 -14.42
C ASN A 186 -9.26 0.88 -14.43
N SER A 187 -9.74 -0.11 -15.16
CA SER A 187 -9.11 -1.43 -15.25
C SER A 187 -7.75 -1.46 -15.97
N ALA A 188 -7.31 -0.35 -16.57
CA ALA A 188 -6.02 -0.22 -17.22
C ALA A 188 -4.91 0.30 -16.28
N CYS A 189 -5.26 0.78 -15.08
CA CYS A 189 -4.29 1.32 -14.15
C CYS A 189 -4.70 1.11 -12.68
N TYR A 190 -3.71 1.18 -11.81
CA TYR A 190 -3.89 1.32 -10.36
C TYR A 190 -3.04 2.48 -9.87
N TYR A 191 -3.40 3.06 -8.73
CA TYR A 191 -2.65 4.19 -8.19
C TYR A 191 -2.60 4.19 -6.67
N TYR A 192 -1.55 4.84 -6.18
CA TYR A 192 -1.43 5.32 -4.81
C TYR A 192 -1.42 6.85 -4.84
N SER A 193 -2.15 7.48 -3.91
CA SER A 193 -2.09 8.93 -3.70
C SER A 193 -2.08 9.27 -2.21
N ALA A 194 -1.57 10.45 -1.85
CA ALA A 194 -1.54 10.95 -0.49
C ALA A 194 -1.88 12.45 -0.43
N GLU A 195 -2.58 12.84 0.63
CA GLU A 195 -3.05 14.22 0.84
C GLU A 195 -1.91 15.23 0.97
N ASN A 196 -0.70 14.76 1.32
CA ASN A 196 0.47 15.64 1.48
C ASN A 196 1.78 14.81 1.56
N GLY A 197 2.90 15.47 1.81
CA GLY A 197 4.21 14.85 1.97
C GLY A 197 4.98 14.75 0.65
N ASN A 198 5.89 13.79 0.59
CA ASN A 198 6.70 13.49 -0.59
C ASN A 198 6.19 12.25 -1.31
N LEU A 199 6.44 12.14 -2.59
CA LEU A 199 6.36 10.85 -3.26
C LEU A 199 7.63 10.07 -2.92
N ASP A 200 7.48 9.08 -2.07
CA ASP A 200 8.54 8.24 -1.56
C ASP A 200 8.08 6.80 -1.54
N TYR A 201 8.69 5.97 -2.37
CA TYR A 201 8.37 4.55 -2.35
C TYR A 201 9.59 3.68 -2.67
N TYR A 202 9.56 2.48 -2.12
CA TYR A 202 10.53 1.43 -2.38
C TYR A 202 9.91 0.41 -3.32
N PHE A 203 10.54 0.20 -4.47
CA PHE A 203 10.23 -0.90 -5.36
C PHE A 203 11.08 -2.11 -4.99
N ILE A 204 10.45 -3.24 -4.72
CA ILE A 204 11.08 -4.48 -4.25
C ILE A 204 10.80 -5.56 -5.27
N SER A 205 11.83 -6.15 -5.86
CA SER A 205 11.71 -7.28 -6.79
C SER A 205 12.15 -8.59 -6.13
N GLY A 206 11.59 -9.69 -6.61
CA GLY A 206 11.93 -11.04 -6.14
C GLY A 206 11.44 -12.09 -7.11
N GLU A 207 11.77 -13.36 -6.84
CA GLU A 207 11.30 -14.50 -7.65
C GLU A 207 9.98 -15.06 -7.10
N LYS A 208 9.70 -14.85 -5.82
CA LYS A 208 8.49 -15.32 -5.12
C LYS A 208 8.03 -14.31 -4.07
N MET A 209 6.79 -14.43 -3.62
CA MET A 209 6.18 -13.49 -2.66
C MET A 209 6.96 -13.40 -1.34
N THR A 210 7.59 -14.50 -0.90
CA THR A 210 8.42 -14.49 0.31
C THR A 210 9.64 -13.58 0.20
N ASP A 211 10.24 -13.46 -0.98
CA ASP A 211 11.38 -12.57 -1.22
C ASP A 211 10.95 -11.10 -1.09
N ILE A 212 9.72 -10.79 -1.53
CA ILE A 212 9.14 -9.46 -1.41
C ILE A 212 8.89 -9.09 0.07
N VAL A 213 8.33 -10.02 0.84
CA VAL A 213 8.12 -9.84 2.29
C VAL A 213 9.47 -9.73 3.02
N GLU A 214 10.46 -10.51 2.62
CA GLU A 214 11.81 -10.44 3.17
C GLU A 214 12.45 -9.07 2.90
N GLY A 215 12.34 -8.55 1.67
CA GLY A 215 12.80 -7.21 1.29
C GLY A 215 12.09 -6.11 2.09
N TYR A 216 10.78 -6.19 2.24
CA TYR A 216 10.01 -5.26 3.04
C TYR A 216 10.44 -5.26 4.52
N THR A 217 10.55 -6.46 5.12
CA THR A 217 10.97 -6.58 6.54
C THR A 217 12.45 -6.30 6.75
N TYR A 218 13.28 -6.40 5.70
CA TYR A 218 14.64 -5.89 5.74
C TYR A 218 14.66 -4.36 5.90
N LEU A 219 13.78 -3.66 5.19
CA LEU A 219 13.66 -2.19 5.30
C LEU A 219 13.08 -1.77 6.65
N THR A 220 11.97 -2.37 7.06
CA THR A 220 11.14 -1.88 8.17
C THR A 220 11.43 -2.54 9.52
N GLY A 221 12.38 -3.46 9.55
CA GLY A 221 12.68 -4.26 10.73
C GLY A 221 11.94 -5.60 10.77
N ARG A 222 12.55 -6.56 11.44
CA ARG A 222 12.00 -7.92 11.59
C ARG A 222 11.33 -8.07 12.94
N THR A 223 10.16 -8.64 12.96
CA THR A 223 9.47 -8.97 14.20
C THR A 223 10.27 -10.02 14.98
N PRO A 224 10.61 -9.78 16.25
CA PRO A 224 11.26 -10.79 17.08
C PRO A 224 10.32 -11.97 17.29
N LEU A 225 10.91 -13.16 17.48
CA LEU A 225 10.13 -14.35 17.77
C LEU A 225 9.37 -14.17 19.09
N PRO A 226 8.04 -14.25 19.09
CA PRO A 226 7.25 -14.06 20.30
C PRO A 226 7.37 -15.26 21.24
N GLN A 227 7.06 -15.06 22.52
CA GLN A 227 6.96 -16.14 23.47
C GLN A 227 5.77 -17.06 23.12
N LEU A 228 5.90 -18.37 23.33
CA LEU A 228 4.89 -19.35 22.88
C LEU A 228 3.48 -19.07 23.42
N TRP A 229 3.37 -18.63 24.69
CA TRP A 229 2.06 -18.32 25.29
C TRP A 229 1.32 -17.17 24.59
N THR A 230 2.02 -16.25 23.93
CA THR A 230 1.40 -15.15 23.17
C THR A 230 0.74 -15.62 21.86
N LEU A 231 1.00 -16.86 21.45
CA LEU A 231 0.37 -17.49 20.29
C LEU A 231 -0.89 -18.30 20.68
N GLY A 232 -1.20 -18.38 21.98
CA GLY A 232 -2.38 -19.06 22.49
C GLY A 232 -3.66 -18.24 22.31
N HIS A 233 -4.73 -18.71 22.97
CA HIS A 233 -6.02 -18.02 22.93
C HIS A 233 -5.94 -16.65 23.59
N HIS A 234 -6.41 -15.63 22.87
CA HIS A 234 -6.56 -14.26 23.37
C HIS A 234 -8.04 -13.91 23.47
N GLN A 235 -8.48 -13.56 24.69
CA GLN A 235 -9.80 -13.06 24.94
C GLN A 235 -9.77 -11.54 25.06
N SER A 236 -10.45 -10.87 24.17
CA SER A 236 -10.64 -9.43 24.20
C SER A 236 -12.13 -9.08 24.18
N ARG A 237 -12.54 -8.15 25.01
CA ARG A 237 -13.91 -7.64 25.06
C ARG A 237 -13.95 -6.25 25.67
N TRP A 238 -14.82 -5.41 25.15
CA TRP A 238 -15.17 -4.16 25.80
C TRP A 238 -16.00 -4.43 27.08
N GLY A 239 -15.49 -4.04 28.26
CA GLY A 239 -16.23 -4.10 29.51
C GLY A 239 -15.79 -5.16 30.50
N TYR A 240 -14.49 -5.37 30.69
CA TYR A 240 -13.99 -5.98 31.93
C TYR A 240 -13.86 -4.87 32.99
N MET A 241 -14.90 -4.72 33.82
CA MET A 241 -14.99 -3.56 34.72
C MET A 241 -14.25 -3.78 36.04
N SER A 242 -13.94 -5.01 36.39
CA SER A 242 -13.28 -5.35 37.65
C SER A 242 -12.28 -6.51 37.49
N ALA A 243 -11.39 -6.66 38.48
CA ALA A 243 -10.50 -7.81 38.56
C ALA A 243 -11.28 -9.12 38.71
N ASP A 244 -12.45 -9.09 39.33
CA ASP A 244 -13.26 -10.27 39.53
C ASP A 244 -13.94 -10.74 38.23
N ASP A 245 -14.29 -9.83 37.33
CA ASP A 245 -14.74 -10.19 35.99
C ASP A 245 -13.66 -10.93 35.23
N ILE A 246 -12.43 -10.46 35.27
CA ILE A 246 -11.30 -11.11 34.62
C ILE A 246 -11.06 -12.50 35.22
N ARG A 247 -11.03 -12.60 36.56
CA ARG A 247 -10.84 -13.89 37.24
C ARG A 247 -11.98 -14.88 36.89
N ARG A 248 -13.23 -14.41 36.91
CA ARG A 248 -14.39 -15.23 36.55
C ARG A 248 -14.27 -15.79 35.12
N VAL A 249 -13.90 -14.96 34.18
CA VAL A 249 -13.71 -15.38 32.78
C VAL A 249 -12.55 -16.37 32.65
N ALA A 250 -11.41 -16.10 33.27
CA ALA A 250 -10.25 -17.00 33.26
C ALA A 250 -10.58 -18.38 33.90
N HIS A 251 -11.28 -18.39 35.03
CA HIS A 251 -11.74 -19.63 35.65
C HIS A 251 -12.69 -20.41 34.75
N LYS A 252 -13.59 -19.72 34.06
CA LYS A 252 -14.53 -20.37 33.16
C LYS A 252 -13.88 -21.04 31.96
N TYR A 253 -12.87 -20.41 31.37
CA TYR A 253 -12.03 -21.02 30.32
C TYR A 253 -11.35 -22.31 30.82
N ARG A 254 -10.78 -22.26 32.04
CA ARG A 254 -10.14 -23.45 32.67
C ARG A 254 -11.12 -24.56 32.95
N GLU A 255 -12.31 -24.24 33.50
CA GLU A 255 -13.36 -25.19 33.76
C GLU A 255 -13.87 -25.88 32.48
N LEU A 256 -14.00 -25.15 31.38
CA LEU A 256 -14.45 -25.63 30.10
C LEU A 256 -13.34 -26.27 29.24
N GLN A 257 -12.08 -26.22 29.69
CA GLN A 257 -10.92 -26.76 28.99
C GLN A 257 -10.71 -26.10 27.59
N ILE A 258 -10.99 -24.82 27.48
CA ILE A 258 -10.75 -24.01 26.30
C ILE A 258 -9.37 -23.37 26.35
#